data_d1381599026b3069ed6201c298a8190e
#
_entry.id   d1381599026b3069ed6201c298a8190e
#
_cell.length_a   1.000
_cell.length_b   1.000
_cell.length_c   1.000
_cell.angle_alpha   90.00
_cell.angle_beta   90.00
_cell.angle_gamma   90.00
#
_symmetry.space_group_name_H-M   'P 1'
#
loop_
_entity.id
_entity.type
_entity.pdbx_description
1 polymer ?
#
loop_
_entity_poly.entity_id
_entity_poly.type
_entity_poly.pdbx_seq_one_letter_code
_entity_poly.pdbx_strand_id
1 'polypeptide(L)'
;MSGAILLAAIVVMLTASTPASAAGETPGPVTGLPVPRFVSLKSDRVNVRGGPQKEQEVRWVYTRASMPVEITAEYENWRRVRDWEGAEGWVYHSLLSGRRTAVVVPKSKDELVPLFEDTDGESNVTAQLQSGVLASVKSCTGTWCRIAGKGFEGFIRQERLWGAYPNEKVD
;
A
#
# COMPACT_ATOMS: atom_id res chain seq x y z
N MET A 1 53.24 -52.31 -6.81
CA MET A 1 51.80 -52.19 -6.89
C MET A 1 51.47 -50.93 -6.07
N SER A 2 51.40 -49.75 -6.74
CA SER A 2 51.20 -48.44 -6.09
C SER A 2 49.74 -48.01 -6.30
N GLY A 3 49.01 -47.92 -5.16
CA GLY A 3 47.64 -47.41 -5.17
C GLY A 3 47.67 -45.90 -5.02
N ALA A 4 47.13 -45.17 -6.00
CA ALA A 4 46.95 -43.75 -5.97
C ALA A 4 45.58 -43.44 -5.30
N ILE A 5 45.61 -42.73 -4.18
CA ILE A 5 44.42 -42.24 -3.49
C ILE A 5 44.06 -40.87 -4.11
N LEU A 6 42.93 -40.80 -4.85
CA LEU A 6 42.35 -39.55 -5.28
C LEU A 6 41.56 -38.88 -4.14
N LEU A 7 42.07 -37.73 -3.64
CA LEU A 7 41.30 -36.85 -2.77
C LEU A 7 40.35 -35.98 -3.63
N ALA A 8 39.06 -36.23 -3.53
CA ALA A 8 38.05 -35.36 -4.06
C ALA A 8 37.81 -34.17 -3.13
N ALA A 9 38.22 -32.99 -3.57
CA ALA A 9 37.91 -31.73 -2.87
C ALA A 9 36.44 -31.32 -3.11
N ILE A 10 35.61 -31.38 -2.10
CA ILE A 10 34.23 -30.85 -2.12
C ILE A 10 34.32 -29.35 -1.93
N VAL A 11 34.08 -28.61 -3.01
CA VAL A 11 33.91 -27.14 -2.95
C VAL A 11 32.47 -26.86 -2.50
N VAL A 12 32.29 -26.45 -1.27
CA VAL A 12 31.03 -25.96 -0.72
C VAL A 12 30.86 -24.52 -1.21
N MET A 13 30.01 -24.33 -2.22
CA MET A 13 29.59 -22.98 -2.61
C MET A 13 28.63 -22.41 -1.55
N LEU A 14 29.11 -21.50 -0.72
CA LEU A 14 28.25 -20.64 0.11
C LEU A 14 27.48 -19.67 -0.79
N THR A 15 26.21 -19.93 -1.03
CA THR A 15 25.31 -18.96 -1.62
C THR A 15 24.99 -17.88 -0.58
N ALA A 16 25.62 -16.73 -0.71
CA ALA A 16 25.28 -15.56 0.07
C ALA A 16 23.88 -15.09 -0.34
N SER A 17 22.88 -15.36 0.50
CA SER A 17 21.54 -14.77 0.39
C SER A 17 21.67 -13.28 0.73
N THR A 18 21.63 -12.43 -0.30
CA THR A 18 21.48 -10.97 -0.09
C THR A 18 20.12 -10.73 0.54
N PRO A 19 20.04 -10.03 1.70
CA PRO A 19 18.75 -9.62 2.24
C PRO A 19 18.07 -8.70 1.22
N ALA A 20 16.81 -9.00 0.85
CA ALA A 20 15.98 -8.10 0.09
C ALA A 20 15.89 -6.79 0.88
N SER A 21 16.49 -5.73 0.35
CA SER A 21 16.41 -4.40 0.90
C SER A 21 14.92 -4.02 0.93
N ALA A 22 14.35 -3.85 2.12
CA ALA A 22 13.09 -3.15 2.27
C ALA A 22 13.26 -1.81 1.52
N ALA A 23 12.34 -1.47 0.61
CA ALA A 23 12.38 -0.22 -0.13
C ALA A 23 12.50 0.90 0.90
N GLY A 24 13.69 1.48 1.03
CA GLY A 24 14.02 2.42 2.07
C GLY A 24 13.17 3.68 1.92
N GLU A 25 12.39 3.97 2.94
CA GLU A 25 11.67 5.24 3.06
C GLU A 25 12.71 6.36 3.04
N THR A 26 12.73 7.14 1.96
CA THR A 26 13.58 8.35 1.88
C THR A 26 12.77 9.56 2.28
N PRO A 27 13.33 10.49 3.07
CA PRO A 27 12.66 11.76 3.36
C PRO A 27 12.33 12.50 2.06
N GLY A 28 11.09 12.89 1.90
CA GLY A 28 10.64 13.69 0.76
C GLY A 28 11.31 15.07 0.75
N PRO A 29 11.72 15.57 -0.43
CA PRO A 29 12.54 16.80 -0.55
C PRO A 29 11.79 18.06 -0.13
N VAL A 30 10.46 18.02 -0.02
CA VAL A 30 9.63 19.19 0.31
C VAL A 30 9.11 19.12 1.74
N THR A 31 8.61 17.98 2.16
CA THR A 31 7.94 17.84 3.47
C THR A 31 8.82 17.20 4.54
N GLY A 32 9.89 16.53 4.17
CA GLY A 32 10.68 15.67 5.06
C GLY A 32 9.97 14.39 5.50
N LEU A 33 8.69 14.20 5.11
CA LEU A 33 7.96 12.98 5.39
C LEU A 33 8.44 11.84 4.48
N PRO A 34 8.30 10.57 4.90
CA PRO A 34 8.69 9.43 4.07
C PRO A 34 8.07 9.44 2.67
N VAL A 35 8.84 9.07 1.67
CA VAL A 35 8.40 8.78 0.30
C VAL A 35 8.97 7.41 -0.06
N PRO A 36 8.14 6.43 -0.48
CA PRO A 36 6.70 6.54 -0.66
C PRO A 36 5.90 6.57 0.66
N ARG A 37 4.66 7.06 0.60
CA ARG A 37 3.70 7.01 1.72
C ARG A 37 2.25 7.06 1.26
N PHE A 38 1.36 6.43 2.01
CA PHE A 38 -0.07 6.50 1.77
C PHE A 38 -0.71 7.74 2.38
N VAL A 39 -1.61 8.33 1.61
CA VAL A 39 -2.50 9.42 1.98
C VAL A 39 -3.89 9.17 1.37
N SER A 40 -4.87 10.02 1.66
CA SER A 40 -6.19 9.93 1.02
C SER A 40 -6.58 11.21 0.31
N LEU A 41 -7.45 11.09 -0.67
CA LEU A 41 -8.06 12.23 -1.34
C LEU A 41 -9.02 12.96 -0.40
N LYS A 42 -8.92 14.28 -0.33
CA LYS A 42 -9.71 15.12 0.58
C LYS A 42 -11.10 15.43 0.03
N SER A 43 -11.24 15.43 -1.30
CA SER A 43 -12.44 15.81 -2.03
C SER A 43 -12.90 14.70 -2.96
N ASP A 44 -14.16 14.73 -3.33
CA ASP A 44 -14.77 13.89 -4.37
C ASP A 44 -14.51 14.39 -5.80
N ARG A 45 -13.75 15.48 -5.94
CA ARG A 45 -13.30 15.98 -7.24
C ARG A 45 -11.84 16.42 -7.16
N VAL A 46 -10.94 15.57 -7.64
CA VAL A 46 -9.51 15.81 -7.62
C VAL A 46 -8.92 15.63 -9.02
N ASN A 47 -8.47 16.73 -9.62
CA ASN A 47 -7.80 16.70 -10.91
C ASN A 47 -6.40 16.10 -10.76
N VAL A 48 -6.08 15.14 -11.62
CA VAL A 48 -4.76 14.55 -11.77
C VAL A 48 -4.14 15.02 -13.08
N ARG A 49 -2.94 15.58 -12.99
CA ARG A 49 -2.27 16.22 -14.12
C ARG A 49 -1.05 15.42 -14.60
N GLY A 50 -0.63 15.71 -15.82
CA GLY A 50 0.53 15.11 -16.46
C GLY A 50 1.88 15.54 -15.86
N GLY A 51 1.91 16.70 -15.19
CA GLY A 51 3.10 17.29 -14.57
C GLY A 51 2.77 18.19 -13.39
N PRO A 52 3.79 18.64 -12.64
CA PRO A 52 3.64 19.40 -11.40
C PRO A 52 3.44 20.91 -11.65
N GLN A 53 2.47 21.27 -12.51
CA GLN A 53 2.11 22.65 -12.82
C GLN A 53 0.63 22.75 -13.14
N LYS A 54 0.01 23.92 -12.93
CA LYS A 54 -1.42 24.15 -13.20
C LYS A 54 -1.76 24.11 -14.70
N GLU A 55 -0.80 24.47 -15.53
CA GLU A 55 -0.91 24.52 -17.00
C GLU A 55 -0.84 23.12 -17.65
N GLN A 56 -0.35 22.14 -16.91
CA GLN A 56 -0.32 20.76 -17.40
C GLN A 56 -1.74 20.23 -17.59
N GLU A 57 -1.91 19.42 -18.63
CA GLU A 57 -3.19 18.78 -18.94
C GLU A 57 -3.75 17.97 -17.76
N VAL A 58 -5.06 18.00 -17.60
CA VAL A 58 -5.76 17.09 -16.68
C VAL A 58 -5.92 15.76 -17.41
N ARG A 59 -5.24 14.72 -16.92
CA ARG A 59 -5.30 13.36 -17.47
C ARG A 59 -6.59 12.65 -17.10
N TRP A 60 -6.99 12.79 -15.83
CA TRP A 60 -8.26 12.28 -15.31
C TRP A 60 -8.67 13.02 -14.04
N VAL A 61 -9.85 12.70 -13.57
CA VAL A 61 -10.42 13.27 -12.34
C VAL A 61 -10.85 12.13 -11.44
N TYR A 62 -10.34 12.09 -10.21
CA TYR A 62 -10.93 11.23 -9.19
C TYR A 62 -12.26 11.80 -8.72
N THR A 63 -13.27 10.96 -8.60
CA THR A 63 -14.64 11.32 -8.24
C THR A 63 -15.11 10.75 -6.91
N ARG A 64 -14.18 10.25 -6.10
CA ARG A 64 -14.49 9.63 -4.80
C ARG A 64 -13.56 10.15 -3.72
N ALA A 65 -14.12 10.87 -2.74
CA ALA A 65 -13.38 11.30 -1.56
C ALA A 65 -12.85 10.10 -0.75
N SER A 66 -11.80 10.33 0.00
CA SER A 66 -11.14 9.33 0.86
C SER A 66 -10.49 8.14 0.13
N MET A 67 -10.42 8.15 -1.21
CA MET A 67 -9.63 7.16 -1.94
C MET A 67 -8.17 7.19 -1.47
N PRO A 68 -7.57 6.05 -1.12
CA PRO A 68 -6.15 5.99 -0.83
C PRO A 68 -5.34 6.20 -2.10
N VAL A 69 -4.26 6.94 -1.98
CA VAL A 69 -3.24 7.09 -3.02
C VAL A 69 -1.87 7.07 -2.35
N GLU A 70 -0.88 6.55 -3.07
CA GLU A 70 0.49 6.54 -2.61
C GLU A 70 1.26 7.72 -3.20
N ILE A 71 1.85 8.58 -2.36
CA ILE A 71 2.76 9.62 -2.82
C ILE A 71 4.10 8.96 -3.17
N THR A 72 4.50 9.07 -4.44
CA THR A 72 5.75 8.50 -4.97
C THR A 72 6.84 9.55 -5.19
N ALA A 73 6.47 10.83 -5.28
CA ALA A 73 7.41 11.94 -5.37
C ALA A 73 6.78 13.26 -4.91
N GLU A 74 7.62 14.23 -4.58
CA GLU A 74 7.24 15.58 -4.20
C GLU A 74 7.97 16.59 -5.07
N TYR A 75 7.26 17.64 -5.48
CA TYR A 75 7.82 18.80 -6.16
C TYR A 75 7.01 20.05 -5.76
N GLU A 76 7.62 20.99 -5.06
CA GLU A 76 6.94 22.20 -4.55
C GLU A 76 5.57 21.87 -3.88
N ASN A 77 4.48 22.42 -4.44
CA ASN A 77 3.12 22.19 -3.96
C ASN A 77 2.45 20.94 -4.58
N TRP A 78 3.19 20.13 -5.34
CA TRP A 78 2.66 19.00 -6.05
C TRP A 78 3.16 17.69 -5.48
N ARG A 79 2.31 16.66 -5.57
CA ARG A 79 2.64 15.29 -5.16
C ARG A 79 2.33 14.38 -6.35
N ARG A 80 3.34 13.59 -6.74
CA ARG A 80 3.09 12.49 -7.67
C ARG A 80 2.41 11.40 -6.90
N VAL A 81 1.24 10.98 -7.36
CA VAL A 81 0.44 9.95 -6.71
C VAL A 81 0.28 8.75 -7.62
N ARG A 82 0.18 7.57 -7.01
CA ARG A 82 -0.17 6.30 -7.66
C ARG A 82 -1.41 5.76 -6.98
N ASP A 83 -2.36 5.25 -7.75
CA ASP A 83 -3.54 4.58 -7.23
C ASP A 83 -3.39 3.05 -7.21
N TRP A 84 -4.41 2.36 -6.71
CA TRP A 84 -4.43 0.92 -6.58
C TRP A 84 -4.48 0.16 -7.92
N GLU A 85 -4.82 0.82 -9.01
CA GLU A 85 -4.78 0.29 -10.37
C GLU A 85 -3.43 0.56 -11.06
N GLY A 86 -2.54 1.31 -10.39
CA GLY A 86 -1.21 1.64 -10.87
C GLY A 86 -1.14 2.91 -11.72
N ALA A 87 -2.26 3.67 -11.86
CA ALA A 87 -2.22 4.92 -12.59
C ALA A 87 -1.48 6.00 -11.80
N GLU A 88 -0.63 6.77 -12.48
CA GLU A 88 0.22 7.79 -11.86
C GLU A 88 0.02 9.18 -12.47
N GLY A 89 0.03 10.19 -11.61
CA GLY A 89 -0.02 11.59 -12.03
C GLY A 89 0.17 12.56 -10.87
N TRP A 90 0.05 13.85 -11.14
CA TRP A 90 0.32 14.91 -10.19
C TRP A 90 -0.94 15.53 -9.62
N VAL A 91 -0.99 15.64 -8.30
CA VAL A 91 -2.09 16.22 -7.53
C VAL A 91 -1.56 17.37 -6.68
N TYR A 92 -2.31 18.44 -6.56
CA TYR A 92 -1.96 19.55 -5.68
C TYR A 92 -2.12 19.15 -4.22
N HIS A 93 -1.13 19.44 -3.38
CA HIS A 93 -1.01 18.91 -2.01
C HIS A 93 -2.23 19.19 -1.11
N SER A 94 -2.90 20.35 -1.29
CA SER A 94 -4.07 20.71 -0.47
C SER A 94 -5.30 19.82 -0.69
N LEU A 95 -5.31 19.04 -1.79
CA LEU A 95 -6.34 18.06 -2.10
C LEU A 95 -6.09 16.68 -1.45
N LEU A 96 -4.99 16.55 -0.72
CA LEU A 96 -4.57 15.34 -0.02
C LEU A 96 -4.75 15.51 1.49
N SER A 97 -5.00 14.39 2.17
CA SER A 97 -5.19 14.28 3.62
C SER A 97 -4.34 13.16 4.18
N GLY A 98 -3.70 13.38 5.33
CA GLY A 98 -2.97 12.33 6.06
C GLY A 98 -3.86 11.25 6.68
N ARG A 99 -5.19 11.32 6.53
CA ARG A 99 -6.11 10.29 7.00
C ARG A 99 -5.78 8.97 6.29
N ARG A 100 -5.65 7.91 7.08
CA ARG A 100 -5.38 6.57 6.56
C ARG A 100 -6.68 5.90 6.14
N THR A 101 -6.73 5.57 4.88
CA THR A 101 -7.81 4.79 4.27
C THR A 101 -7.21 3.66 3.44
N ALA A 102 -8.01 2.66 3.14
CA ALA A 102 -7.60 1.54 2.30
C ALA A 102 -8.73 1.09 1.39
N VAL A 103 -8.34 0.49 0.27
CA VAL A 103 -9.24 -0.24 -0.64
C VAL A 103 -9.01 -1.72 -0.47
N VAL A 104 -10.10 -2.49 -0.41
CA VAL A 104 -10.03 -3.96 -0.35
C VAL A 104 -9.59 -4.50 -1.71
N VAL A 105 -8.53 -5.30 -1.71
CA VAL A 105 -7.95 -5.94 -2.90
C VAL A 105 -7.95 -7.46 -2.70
N PRO A 106 -8.86 -8.19 -3.36
CA PRO A 106 -8.89 -9.65 -3.30
C PRO A 106 -7.75 -10.27 -4.12
N LYS A 107 -7.45 -11.55 -3.89
CA LYS A 107 -6.47 -12.31 -4.69
C LYS A 107 -7.00 -12.68 -6.06
N SER A 108 -8.31 -12.84 -6.18
CA SER A 108 -8.99 -13.14 -7.45
C SER A 108 -10.21 -12.23 -7.63
N LYS A 109 -10.62 -12.03 -8.89
CA LYS A 109 -11.64 -11.04 -9.28
C LYS A 109 -12.98 -11.17 -8.54
N ASP A 110 -13.43 -12.39 -8.30
CA ASP A 110 -14.74 -12.65 -7.71
C ASP A 110 -14.67 -13.09 -6.23
N GLU A 111 -13.48 -12.99 -5.62
CA GLU A 111 -13.30 -13.34 -4.23
C GLU A 111 -13.93 -12.29 -3.32
N LEU A 112 -14.73 -12.76 -2.37
CA LEU A 112 -15.16 -11.95 -1.23
C LEU A 112 -14.15 -12.08 -0.11
N VAL A 113 -13.69 -10.94 0.41
CA VAL A 113 -12.69 -10.90 1.48
C VAL A 113 -13.40 -10.84 2.83
N PRO A 114 -13.19 -11.83 3.72
CA PRO A 114 -13.84 -11.84 5.01
C PRO A 114 -13.30 -10.76 5.93
N LEU A 115 -14.21 -10.13 6.66
CA LEU A 115 -13.95 -9.24 7.78
C LEU A 115 -14.29 -9.99 9.06
N PHE A 116 -13.37 -10.06 10.00
CA PHE A 116 -13.47 -10.84 11.21
C PHE A 116 -13.78 -9.99 12.44
N GLU A 117 -14.36 -10.61 13.45
CA GLU A 117 -14.59 -9.99 14.75
C GLU A 117 -13.28 -9.76 15.53
N ASP A 118 -12.30 -10.66 15.35
CA ASP A 118 -10.98 -10.62 16.01
C ASP A 118 -9.85 -11.00 15.04
N THR A 119 -8.61 -10.99 15.53
CA THR A 119 -7.35 -11.18 14.76
C THR A 119 -6.87 -12.63 14.67
N ASP A 120 -7.61 -13.60 15.20
CA ASP A 120 -7.25 -15.02 15.18
C ASP A 120 -7.50 -15.70 13.80
N GLY A 121 -8.40 -15.12 12.99
CA GLY A 121 -8.81 -15.68 11.70
C GLY A 121 -9.77 -16.88 11.82
N GLU A 122 -10.17 -17.25 13.03
CA GLU A 122 -11.12 -18.31 13.37
C GLU A 122 -12.42 -17.74 13.98
N SER A 123 -12.39 -16.46 14.37
CA SER A 123 -13.54 -15.74 14.89
C SER A 123 -14.65 -15.56 13.86
N ASN A 124 -15.82 -15.11 14.31
CA ASN A 124 -16.97 -14.88 13.46
C ASN A 124 -16.65 -13.92 12.31
N VAL A 125 -17.09 -14.23 11.11
CA VAL A 125 -17.06 -13.33 9.97
C VAL A 125 -18.21 -12.34 10.12
N THR A 126 -17.88 -11.06 10.31
CA THR A 126 -18.85 -9.98 10.49
C THR A 126 -19.37 -9.40 9.19
N ALA A 127 -18.56 -9.50 8.12
CA ALA A 127 -18.93 -9.07 6.77
C ALA A 127 -18.07 -9.77 5.71
N GLN A 128 -18.57 -9.77 4.48
CA GLN A 128 -17.85 -10.19 3.28
C GLN A 128 -17.69 -8.97 2.38
N LEU A 129 -16.47 -8.58 2.08
CA LEU A 129 -16.14 -7.36 1.34
C LEU A 129 -15.74 -7.64 -0.10
N GLN A 130 -16.31 -6.90 -1.03
CA GLN A 130 -15.95 -6.96 -2.45
C GLN A 130 -14.67 -6.14 -2.74
N SER A 131 -14.08 -6.40 -3.90
CA SER A 131 -13.01 -5.57 -4.46
C SER A 131 -13.44 -4.11 -4.55
N GLY A 132 -12.52 -3.18 -4.26
CA GLY A 132 -12.78 -1.75 -4.36
C GLY A 132 -13.58 -1.14 -3.20
N VAL A 133 -13.98 -1.95 -2.20
CA VAL A 133 -14.61 -1.42 -0.98
C VAL A 133 -13.62 -0.53 -0.25
N LEU A 134 -14.04 0.72 0.01
CA LEU A 134 -13.27 1.74 0.69
C LEU A 134 -13.56 1.71 2.20
N ALA A 135 -12.50 1.71 3.00
CA ALA A 135 -12.58 1.73 4.45
C ALA A 135 -11.59 2.74 5.08
N SER A 136 -11.92 3.25 6.26
CA SER A 136 -10.97 3.93 7.13
C SER A 136 -10.11 2.89 7.84
N VAL A 137 -8.81 3.07 7.85
CA VAL A 137 -7.88 2.27 8.67
C VAL A 137 -7.85 2.87 10.06
N LYS A 138 -8.18 2.06 11.07
CA LYS A 138 -8.16 2.44 12.48
C LYS A 138 -6.81 2.13 13.11
N SER A 139 -6.29 0.94 12.85
CA SER A 139 -4.98 0.50 13.30
C SER A 139 -4.50 -0.67 12.44
N CYS A 140 -3.18 -0.89 12.37
CA CYS A 140 -2.59 -2.08 11.77
C CYS A 140 -1.45 -2.60 12.64
N THR A 141 -1.34 -3.93 12.74
CA THR A 141 -0.31 -4.62 13.56
C THR A 141 0.88 -5.11 12.73
N GLY A 142 0.82 -4.97 11.41
CA GLY A 142 1.75 -5.59 10.46
C GLY A 142 1.18 -6.85 9.79
N THR A 143 0.18 -7.48 10.37
CA THR A 143 -0.50 -8.68 9.84
C THR A 143 -1.98 -8.43 9.66
N TRP A 144 -2.61 -7.76 10.59
CA TRP A 144 -4.02 -7.43 10.64
C TRP A 144 -4.24 -5.94 10.70
N CYS A 145 -5.28 -5.46 10.05
CA CYS A 145 -5.78 -4.10 10.20
C CYS A 145 -7.21 -4.11 10.72
N ARG A 146 -7.50 -3.24 11.69
CA ARG A 146 -8.87 -2.87 12.04
C ARG A 146 -9.34 -1.79 11.09
N ILE A 147 -10.40 -2.07 10.37
CA ILE A 147 -10.99 -1.16 9.40
C ILE A 147 -12.46 -0.89 9.70
N ALA A 148 -12.94 0.27 9.27
CA ALA A 148 -14.35 0.62 9.38
C ALA A 148 -14.84 1.33 8.12
N GLY A 149 -16.07 1.04 7.73
CA GLY A 149 -16.77 1.68 6.62
C GLY A 149 -18.25 1.86 6.91
N LYS A 150 -19.03 2.18 5.87
CA LYS A 150 -20.47 2.35 6.03
C LYS A 150 -21.15 1.00 6.29
N GLY A 151 -21.53 0.78 7.55
CA GLY A 151 -22.27 -0.43 7.95
C GLY A 151 -21.40 -1.64 8.26
N PHE A 152 -20.07 -1.48 8.36
CA PHE A 152 -19.18 -2.55 8.77
C PHE A 152 -17.99 -2.03 9.58
N GLU A 153 -17.50 -2.84 10.49
CA GLU A 153 -16.25 -2.65 11.22
C GLU A 153 -15.72 -4.04 11.63
N GLY A 154 -14.39 -4.22 11.62
CA GLY A 154 -13.75 -5.47 12.02
C GLY A 154 -12.31 -5.56 11.58
N PHE A 155 -11.76 -6.77 11.64
CA PHE A 155 -10.38 -7.06 11.33
C PHE A 155 -10.24 -7.77 9.98
N ILE A 156 -9.24 -7.35 9.21
CA ILE A 156 -8.91 -7.89 7.88
C ILE A 156 -7.40 -8.16 7.79
N ARG A 157 -7.00 -9.16 7.03
CA ARG A 157 -5.59 -9.38 6.72
C ARG A 157 -5.03 -8.18 5.97
N GLN A 158 -3.90 -7.62 6.44
CA GLN A 158 -3.28 -6.42 5.90
C GLN A 158 -2.91 -6.58 4.42
N GLU A 159 -2.51 -7.78 3.99
CA GLU A 159 -2.23 -8.13 2.60
C GLU A 159 -3.42 -8.00 1.63
N ARG A 160 -4.64 -7.82 2.18
CA ARG A 160 -5.88 -7.63 1.42
C ARG A 160 -6.26 -6.17 1.27
N LEU A 161 -5.35 -5.27 1.63
CA LEU A 161 -5.57 -3.83 1.61
C LEU A 161 -4.52 -3.13 0.73
N TRP A 162 -4.98 -2.24 -0.14
CA TRP A 162 -4.18 -1.16 -0.69
C TRP A 162 -4.42 0.09 0.17
N GLY A 163 -3.37 0.64 0.75
CA GLY A 163 -3.44 1.76 1.69
C GLY A 163 -2.65 1.51 2.98
N ALA A 164 -2.08 0.31 3.12
CA ALA A 164 -1.13 -0.06 4.17
C ALA A 164 0.01 -0.90 3.56
N TYR A 165 1.25 -0.63 3.93
CA TYR A 165 2.39 -1.43 3.47
C TYR A 165 2.46 -2.77 4.19
N PRO A 166 3.06 -3.80 3.56
CA PRO A 166 3.35 -5.05 4.27
C PRO A 166 4.13 -4.79 5.56
N ASN A 167 3.68 -5.39 6.66
CA ASN A 167 4.28 -5.25 8.00
C ASN A 167 4.24 -3.82 8.61
N GLU A 168 3.59 -2.87 7.97
CA GLU A 168 3.39 -1.52 8.52
C GLU A 168 2.51 -1.58 9.78
N LYS A 169 2.91 -0.83 10.81
CA LYS A 169 2.08 -0.58 12.00
C LYS A 169 1.46 0.80 11.86
N VAL A 170 0.17 0.87 12.12
CA VAL A 170 -0.63 2.11 12.10
C VAL A 170 -1.39 2.18 13.42
N ASP A 171 -1.21 3.26 14.15
CA ASP A 171 -1.88 3.57 15.43
C ASP A 171 -3.05 4.54 15.21
#